data_a579773fd01640c8e3cfac3b6dd4db72
#
_entry.id   a579773fd01640c8e3cfac3b6dd4db72
#
_cell.length_a   1.000
_cell.length_b   1.000
_cell.length_c   1.000
_cell.angle_alpha   90.00
_cell.angle_beta   90.00
_cell.angle_gamma   90.00
#
_symmetry.space_group_name_H-M   'P 1'
#
loop_
_entity.id
_entity.type
_entity.pdbx_description
1 polymer ?
#
loop_
_entity_poly.entity_id
_entity_poly.type
_entity_poly.pdbx_seq_one_letter_code
_entity_poly.pdbx_strand_id
1 'polypeptide(L)'
;MYQTGISTASMYGKMYTEDALEFYAKNNVDCAEVFLASFSEYTESFGKELLKRRGNTEIYSVHTLNSQFEGQLFSRSERQYKDALKIFTSALNVGKMLDAKVY
;
A
#
# COMPACT_ATOMS: atom_id res chain seq x y z
N MET A 1 -8.94 -18.27 16.58
CA MET A 1 -9.53 -18.22 15.23
C MET A 1 -8.59 -17.50 14.28
N TYR A 2 -8.35 -18.07 13.12
CA TYR A 2 -7.46 -17.46 12.13
C TYR A 2 -8.27 -16.56 11.20
N GLN A 3 -7.69 -15.40 10.90
CA GLN A 3 -8.20 -14.49 9.89
C GLN A 3 -7.40 -14.69 8.61
N THR A 4 -8.08 -14.80 7.47
CA THR A 4 -7.42 -14.85 6.17
C THR A 4 -7.65 -13.57 5.42
N GLY A 5 -6.65 -13.17 4.66
CA GLY A 5 -6.72 -11.96 3.84
C GLY A 5 -6.14 -12.18 2.47
N ILE A 6 -6.32 -11.20 1.61
CA ILE A 6 -5.83 -11.21 0.23
C ILE A 6 -5.06 -9.92 -0.03
N SER A 7 -3.93 -10.04 -0.72
CA SER A 7 -3.19 -8.86 -1.16
C SER A 7 -3.78 -8.29 -2.44
N THR A 8 -3.84 -6.96 -2.55
CA THR A 8 -4.21 -6.32 -3.82
C THR A 8 -3.20 -6.62 -4.92
N ALA A 9 -1.98 -7.05 -4.56
CA ALA A 9 -0.98 -7.50 -5.51
C ALA A 9 -1.44 -8.70 -6.34
N SER A 10 -2.37 -9.52 -5.84
CA SER A 10 -2.93 -10.66 -6.59
C SER A 10 -3.67 -10.20 -7.84
N MET A 11 -4.13 -8.96 -7.86
CA MET A 11 -4.85 -8.37 -8.99
C MET A 11 -3.99 -7.41 -9.81
N TYR A 12 -2.69 -7.31 -9.47
CA TYR A 12 -1.77 -6.44 -10.20
C TYR A 12 -1.77 -6.77 -11.69
N GLY A 13 -1.90 -5.75 -12.53
CA GLY A 13 -2.00 -5.92 -13.97
C GLY A 13 -3.42 -6.21 -14.48
N LYS A 14 -4.37 -6.50 -13.59
CA LYS A 14 -5.78 -6.75 -13.92
C LYS A 14 -6.69 -5.65 -13.42
N MET A 15 -6.41 -5.12 -12.24
CA MET A 15 -7.17 -4.06 -11.59
C MET A 15 -6.21 -3.05 -10.98
N TYR A 16 -6.63 -1.81 -10.91
CA TYR A 16 -5.95 -0.83 -10.07
C TYR A 16 -6.13 -1.19 -8.59
N THR A 17 -5.22 -0.72 -7.75
CA THR A 17 -5.20 -1.00 -6.32
C THR A 17 -6.54 -0.69 -5.65
N GLU A 18 -7.09 0.49 -5.90
CA GLU A 18 -8.36 0.94 -5.33
C GLU A 18 -9.53 0.07 -5.78
N ASP A 19 -9.52 -0.36 -7.04
CA ASP A 19 -10.56 -1.22 -7.59
C ASP A 19 -10.49 -2.63 -7.01
N ALA A 20 -9.28 -3.15 -6.82
CA ALA A 20 -9.08 -4.45 -6.19
C ALA A 20 -9.59 -4.44 -4.75
N LEU A 21 -9.28 -3.38 -4.00
CA LEU A 21 -9.74 -3.24 -2.62
C LEU A 21 -11.26 -3.18 -2.53
N GLU A 22 -11.90 -2.41 -3.42
CA GLU A 22 -13.36 -2.34 -3.50
C GLU A 22 -13.97 -3.70 -3.86
N PHE A 23 -13.36 -4.41 -4.79
CA PHE A 23 -13.78 -5.76 -5.16
C PHE A 23 -13.74 -6.71 -3.96
N TYR A 24 -12.68 -6.65 -3.16
CA TYR A 24 -12.56 -7.46 -1.94
C TYR A 24 -13.64 -7.08 -0.93
N ALA A 25 -13.89 -5.79 -0.74
CA ALA A 25 -14.91 -5.31 0.17
C ALA A 25 -16.31 -5.81 -0.23
N LYS A 26 -16.61 -5.78 -1.52
CA LYS A 26 -17.91 -6.27 -2.05
C LYS A 26 -18.07 -7.77 -1.93
N ASN A 27 -16.99 -8.51 -1.83
CA ASN A 27 -16.99 -9.97 -1.69
C ASN A 27 -16.74 -10.43 -0.25
N ASN A 28 -16.90 -9.53 0.71
CA ASN A 28 -16.82 -9.82 2.15
C ASN A 28 -15.46 -10.39 2.58
N VAL A 29 -14.39 -9.93 1.96
CA VAL A 29 -13.04 -10.27 2.41
C VAL A 29 -12.76 -9.55 3.72
N ASP A 30 -12.35 -10.29 4.76
CA ASP A 30 -12.20 -9.74 6.11
C ASP A 30 -11.03 -8.76 6.21
N CYS A 31 -9.90 -9.12 5.63
CA CYS A 31 -8.73 -8.25 5.66
C CYS A 31 -7.92 -8.33 4.37
N ALA A 32 -7.15 -7.29 4.13
CA ALA A 32 -6.34 -7.18 2.93
C ALA A 32 -4.96 -6.63 3.25
N GLU A 33 -4.00 -7.00 2.41
CA GLU A 33 -2.76 -6.26 2.26
C GLU A 33 -2.90 -5.33 1.07
N VAL A 34 -2.57 -4.06 1.25
CA VAL A 34 -2.59 -3.09 0.17
C VAL A 34 -1.18 -2.99 -0.42
N PHE A 35 -1.06 -3.36 -1.68
CA PHE A 35 0.16 -3.18 -2.44
C PHE A 35 0.10 -1.84 -3.17
N LEU A 36 0.91 -0.88 -2.71
CA LEU A 36 1.05 0.41 -3.36
C LEU A 36 1.96 0.24 -4.58
N ALA A 37 1.35 0.12 -5.74
CA ALA A 37 2.01 -0.37 -6.95
C ALA A 37 2.81 0.70 -7.71
N SER A 38 2.58 1.98 -7.41
CA SER A 38 3.26 3.07 -8.12
C SER A 38 3.39 4.30 -7.23
N PHE A 39 4.29 5.21 -7.60
CA PHE A 39 4.54 6.43 -6.82
C PHE A 39 3.30 7.33 -6.71
N SER A 40 2.43 7.31 -7.71
CA SER A 40 1.18 8.08 -7.67
C SER A 40 0.23 7.60 -6.56
N GLU A 41 0.44 6.40 -6.05
CA GLU A 41 -0.34 5.84 -4.94
C GLU A 41 0.22 6.21 -3.56
N TYR A 42 1.37 6.90 -3.50
CA TYR A 42 2.01 7.31 -2.25
C TYR A 42 1.57 8.72 -1.83
N THR A 43 0.27 9.00 -1.94
CA THR A 43 -0.28 10.33 -1.65
C THR A 43 -1.39 10.26 -0.63
N GLU A 44 -1.59 11.36 0.08
CA GLU A 44 -2.69 11.48 1.04
C GLU A 44 -4.05 11.32 0.36
N SER A 45 -4.23 11.91 -0.83
CA SER A 45 -5.49 11.79 -1.58
C SER A 45 -5.78 10.34 -1.95
N PHE A 46 -4.76 9.58 -2.32
CA PHE A 46 -4.94 8.16 -2.61
C PHE A 46 -5.29 7.36 -1.35
N GLY A 47 -4.67 7.68 -0.23
CA GLY A 47 -5.02 7.08 1.06
C GLY A 47 -6.49 7.31 1.42
N LYS A 48 -6.99 8.51 1.21
CA LYS A 48 -8.41 8.83 1.41
C LYS A 48 -9.32 8.01 0.49
N GLU A 49 -8.92 7.83 -0.76
CA GLU A 49 -9.67 7.01 -1.71
C GLU A 49 -9.74 5.55 -1.26
N LEU A 50 -8.63 5.00 -0.79
CA LEU A 50 -8.60 3.64 -0.26
C LEU A 50 -9.51 3.48 0.97
N LEU A 51 -9.49 4.44 1.89
CA LEU A 51 -10.36 4.42 3.05
C LEU A 51 -11.83 4.44 2.65
N LYS A 52 -12.17 5.16 1.60
CA LYS A 52 -13.52 5.24 1.09
C LYS A 52 -13.98 3.93 0.46
N ARG A 53 -13.07 3.20 -0.21
CA ARG A 53 -13.41 1.99 -0.97
C ARG A 53 -13.31 0.70 -0.17
N ARG A 54 -12.61 0.71 0.95
CA ARG A 54 -12.37 -0.53 1.72
C ARG A 54 -13.62 -1.15 2.33
N GLY A 55 -14.71 -0.39 2.49
CA GLY A 55 -15.91 -0.88 3.15
C GLY A 55 -15.59 -1.42 4.55
N ASN A 56 -15.95 -2.68 4.81
CA ASN A 56 -15.67 -3.37 6.07
C ASN A 56 -14.37 -4.21 6.04
N THR A 57 -13.62 -4.16 4.95
CA THR A 57 -12.34 -4.88 4.87
C THR A 57 -11.29 -4.15 5.69
N GLU A 58 -10.68 -4.84 6.64
CA GLU A 58 -9.57 -4.31 7.42
C GLU A 58 -8.31 -4.31 6.56
N ILE A 59 -7.55 -3.22 6.58
CA ILE A 59 -6.24 -3.16 5.92
C ILE A 59 -5.21 -3.51 6.97
N TYR A 60 -4.67 -4.74 6.89
CA TYR A 60 -3.73 -5.24 7.87
C TYR A 60 -2.30 -4.80 7.60
N SER A 61 -1.88 -4.85 6.35
CA SER A 61 -0.52 -4.50 5.96
C SER A 61 -0.49 -3.68 4.68
N VAL A 62 0.60 -2.95 4.52
CA VAL A 62 0.90 -2.19 3.31
C VAL A 62 2.24 -2.66 2.76
N HIS A 63 2.28 -2.95 1.47
CA HIS A 63 3.47 -3.37 0.74
C HIS A 63 3.79 -2.36 -0.34
N THR A 64 5.06 -2.04 -0.52
CA THR A 64 5.54 -1.08 -1.52
C THR A 64 6.40 -1.76 -2.58
N LEU A 65 6.62 -1.07 -3.70
CA LEU A 65 7.52 -1.54 -4.75
C LEU A 65 8.98 -1.38 -4.33
N ASN A 66 9.64 -2.46 -4.02
CA ASN A 66 10.99 -2.47 -3.50
C ASN A 66 12.04 -2.12 -4.55
N SER A 67 11.88 -2.60 -5.79
CA SER A 67 12.90 -2.49 -6.82
C SER A 67 13.16 -1.06 -7.29
N GLN A 68 12.26 -0.12 -7.04
CA GLN A 68 12.37 1.25 -7.55
C GLN A 68 13.13 2.19 -6.64
N PHE A 69 13.11 1.98 -5.33
CA PHE A 69 13.76 2.91 -4.41
C PHE A 69 14.41 2.26 -3.20
N GLU A 70 13.99 1.06 -2.81
CA GLU A 70 14.44 0.46 -1.55
C GLU A 70 15.95 0.26 -1.51
N GLY A 71 16.53 -0.17 -2.63
CA GLY A 71 17.99 -0.30 -2.72
C GLY A 71 18.74 1.00 -2.50
N GLN A 72 18.11 2.14 -2.83
CA GLN A 72 18.71 3.45 -2.65
C GLN A 72 18.78 3.89 -1.19
N LEU A 73 17.96 3.29 -0.31
CA LEU A 73 18.05 3.52 1.14
C LEU A 73 19.42 3.13 1.71
N PHE A 74 20.14 2.26 1.01
CA PHE A 74 21.46 1.79 1.41
C PHE A 74 22.57 2.39 0.55
N SER A 75 22.25 3.39 -0.26
CA SER A 75 23.22 4.04 -1.15
C SER A 75 24.22 4.88 -0.36
N ARG A 76 25.48 4.89 -0.83
CA ARG A 76 26.50 5.81 -0.32
C ARG A 76 26.29 7.23 -0.81
N SER A 77 25.51 7.43 -1.88
CA SER A 77 25.13 8.74 -2.35
C SER A 77 24.08 9.35 -1.43
N GLU A 78 24.42 10.44 -0.76
CA GLU A 78 23.52 11.11 0.14
C GLU A 78 22.24 11.58 -0.56
N ARG A 79 22.36 12.01 -1.82
CA ARG A 79 21.18 12.45 -2.60
C ARG A 79 20.22 11.29 -2.87
N GLN A 80 20.75 10.14 -3.28
CA GLN A 80 19.93 8.95 -3.54
C GLN A 80 19.27 8.45 -2.24
N TYR A 81 20.01 8.44 -1.15
CA TYR A 81 19.47 8.08 0.15
C TYR A 81 18.31 9.01 0.57
N LYS A 82 18.51 10.32 0.44
CA LYS A 82 17.48 11.30 0.81
C LYS A 82 16.24 11.18 -0.07
N ASP A 83 16.41 10.93 -1.36
CA ASP A 83 15.29 10.72 -2.29
C ASP A 83 14.50 9.47 -1.92
N ALA A 84 15.20 8.37 -1.67
CA ALA A 84 14.57 7.13 -1.26
C ALA A 84 13.84 7.26 0.08
N LEU A 85 14.45 7.95 1.04
CA LEU A 85 13.84 8.18 2.35
C LEU A 85 12.55 8.99 2.23
N LYS A 86 12.54 9.99 1.36
CA LYS A 86 11.35 10.80 1.10
C LYS A 86 10.21 9.96 0.52
N ILE A 87 10.51 9.12 -0.45
CA ILE A 87 9.54 8.23 -1.08
C ILE A 87 9.00 7.22 -0.06
N PHE A 88 9.90 6.62 0.71
CA PHE A 88 9.53 5.64 1.73
C PHE A 88 8.64 6.28 2.80
N THR A 89 8.98 7.49 3.23
CA THR A 89 8.17 8.24 4.20
C THR A 89 6.76 8.51 3.66
N SER A 90 6.64 8.85 2.37
CA SER A 90 5.33 9.04 1.75
C SER A 90 4.50 7.76 1.78
N ALA A 91 5.11 6.62 1.47
CA ALA A 91 4.43 5.32 1.55
C ALA A 91 4.00 4.98 2.98
N LEU A 92 4.88 5.22 3.96
CA LEU A 92 4.55 5.00 5.37
C LEU A 92 3.38 5.87 5.84
N ASN A 93 3.31 7.11 5.37
CA ASN A 93 2.21 8.01 5.70
C ASN A 93 0.88 7.48 5.18
N VAL A 94 0.85 6.90 3.99
CA VAL A 94 -0.36 6.25 3.48
C VAL A 94 -0.72 5.06 4.37
N GLY A 95 0.25 4.21 4.70
CA GLY A 95 0.01 3.07 5.60
C GLY A 95 -0.55 3.51 6.95
N LYS A 96 -0.04 4.60 7.50
CA LYS A 96 -0.52 5.17 8.75
C LYS A 96 -1.96 5.67 8.63
N MET A 97 -2.31 6.33 7.54
CA MET A 97 -3.68 6.75 7.27
C MET A 97 -4.65 5.56 7.22
N LEU A 98 -4.21 4.44 6.68
CA LEU A 98 -5.01 3.23 6.56
C LEU A 98 -5.09 2.42 7.86
N ASP A 99 -4.42 2.88 8.90
CA ASP A 99 -4.30 2.17 10.19
C ASP A 99 -3.74 0.76 10.03
N ALA A 100 -2.82 0.59 9.08
CA ALA A 100 -2.18 -0.70 8.86
C ALA A 100 -1.30 -1.09 10.05
N LYS A 101 -1.29 -2.37 10.37
CA LYS A 101 -0.51 -2.90 11.50
C LYS A 101 0.95 -3.17 11.11
N VAL A 102 1.18 -3.47 9.83
CA VAL A 102 2.49 -3.86 9.32
C VAL A 102 2.77 -3.11 8.01
N TYR A 103 4.02 -2.72 7.86
CA TYR A 103 4.50 -2.05 6.65
C TYR A 103 5.66 -2.84 6.05
#